data_e538ffb776279be4cbd5b46daf384c85
#
_entry.id   e538ffb776279be4cbd5b46daf384c85
#
_cell.length_a   1.000
_cell.length_b   1.000
_cell.length_c   1.000
_cell.angle_alpha   90.00
_cell.angle_beta   90.00
_cell.angle_gamma   90.00
#
_symmetry.space_group_name_H-M   'P 1'
#
loop_
_entity.id
_entity.type
_entity.pdbx_description
1 polymer ?
#
loop_
_entity_poly.entity_id
_entity_poly.type
_entity_poly.pdbx_seq_one_letter_code
_entity_poly.pdbx_strand_id
1 'polypeptide(L)'
;QYVLAKHLKEELEKLDVKNLYINEFGTVVGYVPGTKEGPTIALIAHMDTSNSASGKDVKARVLKYEGGDIELSTGIKLSPNEFSTLKGKEGHELVVTDGTTLLGGDDKAGIAIIVNVIEKLKENNVEHLPVQVIFSTDEEIGVGADHIKDEDIKADFGYTVDGGCLKYISVENFNAGSLKVVINGRSIHPGDAKDKMINALNVGIDFHNALPRYERPEHTA
;
A
#
# COMPACT_ATOMS: atom_id res chain seq x y z
N GLN A 1 -3.65 7.46 -10.99
CA GLN A 1 -2.31 7.77 -10.48
C GLN A 1 -1.75 9.03 -11.17
N TYR A 2 -1.71 9.11 -12.49
CA TYR A 2 -1.08 10.21 -13.24
C TYR A 2 -1.66 11.62 -12.94
N VAL A 3 -2.96 11.71 -12.66
CA VAL A 3 -3.60 12.99 -12.24
C VAL A 3 -3.09 13.39 -10.86
N LEU A 4 -3.00 12.44 -9.93
CA LEU A 4 -2.46 12.70 -8.60
C LEU A 4 -0.97 13.06 -8.67
N ALA A 5 -0.18 12.37 -9.50
CA ALA A 5 1.25 12.69 -9.69
C ALA A 5 1.46 14.13 -10.12
N LYS A 6 0.66 14.62 -11.07
CA LYS A 6 0.72 16.02 -11.50
C LYS A 6 0.36 16.99 -10.37
N HIS A 7 -0.70 16.71 -9.63
CA HIS A 7 -1.10 17.54 -8.50
C HIS A 7 -0.01 17.56 -7.41
N LEU A 8 0.55 16.40 -7.06
CA LEU A 8 1.63 16.32 -6.08
C LEU A 8 2.89 17.07 -6.54
N LYS A 9 3.20 16.98 -7.83
CA LYS A 9 4.30 17.76 -8.39
C LYS A 9 4.06 19.26 -8.20
N GLU A 10 2.86 19.77 -8.48
CA GLU A 10 2.50 21.17 -8.28
C GLU A 10 2.59 21.59 -6.80
N GLU A 11 2.14 20.74 -5.87
CA GLU A 11 2.26 21.01 -4.43
C GLU A 11 3.73 21.05 -3.97
N LEU A 12 4.55 20.11 -4.44
CA LEU A 12 5.98 20.08 -4.13
C LEU A 12 6.75 21.25 -4.76
N GLU A 13 6.33 21.74 -5.93
CA GLU A 13 6.88 22.98 -6.54
C GLU A 13 6.65 24.20 -5.65
N LYS A 14 5.46 24.35 -5.04
CA LYS A 14 5.16 25.43 -4.08
C LYS A 14 6.04 25.35 -2.83
N LEU A 15 6.46 24.15 -2.46
CA LEU A 15 7.40 23.90 -1.36
C LEU A 15 8.87 24.03 -1.80
N ASP A 16 9.14 24.50 -3.01
CA ASP A 16 10.49 24.70 -3.54
C ASP A 16 11.36 23.44 -3.55
N VAL A 17 10.73 22.27 -3.71
CA VAL A 17 11.45 21.01 -3.90
C VAL A 17 12.22 21.05 -5.22
N LYS A 18 13.47 20.66 -5.19
CA LYS A 18 14.40 20.74 -6.33
C LYS A 18 14.41 19.43 -7.13
N ASN A 19 14.91 19.49 -8.36
CA ASN A 19 15.05 18.34 -9.26
C ASN A 19 13.75 17.51 -9.35
N LEU A 20 12.62 18.20 -9.38
CA LEU A 20 11.30 17.61 -9.32
C LEU A 20 10.82 17.22 -10.70
N TYR A 21 10.52 15.95 -10.89
CA TYR A 21 10.00 15.40 -12.15
C TYR A 21 9.04 14.22 -11.91
N ILE A 22 8.36 13.85 -12.97
CA ILE A 22 7.56 12.62 -13.04
C ILE A 22 8.25 11.75 -14.08
N ASN A 23 8.63 10.53 -13.70
CA ASN A 23 9.25 9.60 -14.63
C ASN A 23 8.23 8.96 -15.60
N GLU A 24 8.69 8.11 -16.50
CA GLU A 24 7.84 7.47 -17.52
C GLU A 24 6.75 6.55 -16.97
N PHE A 25 6.90 6.05 -15.75
CA PHE A 25 5.92 5.23 -15.05
C PHE A 25 4.91 6.06 -14.22
N GLY A 26 5.13 7.36 -14.12
CA GLY A 26 4.28 8.25 -13.32
C GLY A 26 4.77 8.45 -11.89
N THR A 27 5.90 7.87 -11.50
CA THR A 27 6.53 8.09 -10.19
C THR A 27 7.02 9.52 -10.08
N VAL A 28 6.68 10.19 -8.97
CA VAL A 28 7.12 11.56 -8.68
C VAL A 28 8.42 11.48 -7.88
N VAL A 29 9.45 12.17 -8.34
CA VAL A 29 10.74 12.22 -7.67
C VAL A 29 11.14 13.67 -7.44
N GLY A 30 11.59 13.99 -6.23
CA GLY A 30 12.03 15.33 -5.87
C GLY A 30 13.13 15.32 -4.82
N TYR A 31 13.77 16.47 -4.61
CA TYR A 31 14.90 16.62 -3.69
C TYR A 31 14.77 17.89 -2.86
N VAL A 32 14.87 17.76 -1.56
CA VAL A 32 14.93 18.86 -0.60
C VAL A 32 16.37 18.97 -0.11
N PRO A 33 17.10 20.05 -0.47
CA PRO A 33 18.47 20.25 0.01
C PRO A 33 18.52 20.31 1.53
N GLY A 34 19.47 19.61 2.14
CA GLY A 34 19.70 19.70 3.57
C GLY A 34 20.22 21.09 4.01
N THR A 35 19.95 21.45 5.24
CA THR A 35 20.56 22.62 5.90
C THR A 35 21.90 22.28 6.54
N LYS A 36 22.22 20.99 6.62
CA LYS A 36 23.52 20.45 7.04
C LYS A 36 23.95 19.30 6.13
N GLU A 37 25.26 19.05 6.11
CA GLU A 37 25.84 17.91 5.41
C GLU A 37 25.52 16.59 6.10
N GLY A 38 25.40 15.53 5.32
CA GLY A 38 25.17 14.18 5.78
C GLY A 38 24.47 13.31 4.74
N PRO A 39 24.11 12.08 5.09
CA PRO A 39 23.46 11.18 4.15
C PRO A 39 22.10 11.70 3.71
N THR A 40 21.76 11.44 2.47
CA THR A 40 20.42 11.72 1.92
C THR A 40 19.45 10.64 2.33
N ILE A 41 18.30 11.03 2.86
CA ILE A 41 17.25 10.13 3.31
C ILE A 41 16.09 10.16 2.30
N ALA A 42 15.69 9.02 1.75
CA ALA A 42 14.46 8.93 0.98
C ALA A 42 13.23 8.79 1.88
N LEU A 43 12.17 9.53 1.59
CA LEU A 43 10.83 9.31 2.12
C LEU A 43 9.94 8.87 0.95
N ILE A 44 9.35 7.70 1.11
CA ILE A 44 8.64 6.99 0.04
C ILE A 44 7.21 6.72 0.47
N ALA A 45 6.27 6.92 -0.45
CA ALA A 45 4.85 6.55 -0.28
C ALA A 45 4.25 6.21 -1.64
N HIS A 46 3.19 5.39 -1.69
CA HIS A 46 2.59 5.04 -2.97
C HIS A 46 1.28 5.80 -3.25
N MET A 47 0.99 5.99 -4.53
CA MET A 47 -0.15 6.79 -5.00
C MET A 47 -1.38 5.96 -5.35
N ASP A 48 -1.19 4.69 -5.67
CA ASP A 48 -2.29 3.79 -6.03
C ASP A 48 -3.10 3.34 -4.81
N THR A 49 -4.10 2.59 -5.05
CA THR A 49 -4.96 1.94 -4.05
C THR A 49 -5.25 0.53 -4.50
N SER A 50 -5.47 -0.35 -3.55
CA SER A 50 -5.81 -1.74 -3.80
C SER A 50 -6.94 -1.90 -4.83
N ASN A 51 -6.83 -2.93 -5.67
CA ASN A 51 -7.85 -3.30 -6.64
C ASN A 51 -9.04 -4.06 -6.02
N SER A 52 -9.06 -4.24 -4.70
CA SER A 52 -10.11 -5.00 -4.00
C SER A 52 -11.47 -4.33 -4.03
N ALA A 53 -11.51 -2.99 -4.13
CA ALA A 53 -12.74 -2.22 -4.31
C ALA A 53 -12.45 -0.90 -5.04
N SER A 54 -13.52 -0.20 -5.46
CA SER A 54 -13.38 1.09 -6.15
C SER A 54 -12.74 2.14 -5.24
N GLY A 55 -11.79 2.91 -5.77
CA GLY A 55 -11.27 4.13 -5.17
C GLY A 55 -11.81 5.42 -5.82
N LYS A 56 -12.89 5.32 -6.62
CA LYS A 56 -13.45 6.45 -7.36
C LYS A 56 -14.56 7.14 -6.59
N ASP A 57 -14.54 8.47 -6.58
CA ASP A 57 -15.57 9.32 -5.96
C ASP A 57 -15.73 9.02 -4.45
N VAL A 58 -14.62 8.93 -3.74
CA VAL A 58 -14.55 8.62 -2.30
C VAL A 58 -15.33 9.66 -1.49
N LYS A 59 -16.29 9.20 -0.70
CA LYS A 59 -17.08 10.03 0.21
C LYS A 59 -16.58 9.88 1.63
N ALA A 60 -15.43 10.48 1.89
CA ALA A 60 -14.83 10.48 3.21
C ALA A 60 -15.60 11.40 4.19
N ARG A 61 -15.73 10.96 5.43
CA ARG A 61 -16.25 11.77 6.53
C ARG A 61 -15.46 11.55 7.80
N VAL A 62 -15.36 12.58 8.61
CA VAL A 62 -14.81 12.50 9.96
C VAL A 62 -15.94 12.18 10.94
N LEU A 63 -15.69 11.26 11.86
CA LEU A 63 -16.58 10.98 12.97
C LEU A 63 -15.79 10.87 14.27
N LYS A 64 -16.39 11.31 15.38
CA LYS A 64 -15.87 11.03 16.72
C LYS A 64 -16.31 9.62 17.11
N TYR A 65 -15.33 8.76 17.43
CA TYR A 65 -15.62 7.38 17.78
C TYR A 65 -16.00 7.26 19.27
N GLU A 66 -17.20 6.81 19.52
CA GLU A 66 -17.73 6.65 20.89
C GLU A 66 -17.65 5.18 21.38
N GLY A 67 -17.07 4.29 20.56
CA GLY A 67 -17.03 2.85 20.81
C GLY A 67 -18.13 2.08 20.08
N GLY A 68 -18.00 0.75 20.06
CA GLY A 68 -18.95 -0.13 19.38
C GLY A 68 -18.79 -0.14 17.85
N ASP A 69 -19.82 -0.59 17.16
CA ASP A 69 -19.82 -0.71 15.70
C ASP A 69 -20.00 0.65 15.03
N ILE A 70 -19.22 0.89 13.97
CA ILE A 70 -19.42 2.03 13.06
C ILE A 70 -20.24 1.54 11.88
N GLU A 71 -21.46 2.04 11.71
CA GLU A 71 -22.31 1.71 10.58
C GLU A 71 -22.07 2.67 9.42
N LEU A 72 -21.77 2.10 8.24
CA LEU A 72 -21.60 2.84 7.00
C LEU A 72 -22.90 2.88 6.22
N SER A 73 -23.05 3.85 5.30
CA SER A 73 -24.31 4.09 4.56
C SER A 73 -24.80 2.88 3.75
N THR A 74 -23.90 1.94 3.42
CA THR A 74 -24.22 0.71 2.70
C THR A 74 -24.72 -0.43 3.59
N GLY A 75 -24.83 -0.19 4.91
CA GLY A 75 -25.13 -1.23 5.90
C GLY A 75 -23.92 -2.07 6.31
N ILE A 76 -22.73 -1.78 5.77
CA ILE A 76 -21.47 -2.38 6.23
C ILE A 76 -21.20 -1.86 7.64
N LYS A 77 -20.76 -2.74 8.53
CA LYS A 77 -20.38 -2.42 9.90
C LYS A 77 -18.89 -2.66 10.10
N LEU A 78 -18.21 -1.67 10.66
CA LEU A 78 -16.85 -1.82 11.15
C LEU A 78 -16.93 -2.12 12.64
N SER A 79 -16.79 -3.38 13.01
CA SER A 79 -16.90 -3.84 14.39
C SER A 79 -15.53 -4.00 15.04
N PRO A 80 -15.31 -3.54 16.29
CA PRO A 80 -14.09 -3.79 17.03
C PRO A 80 -13.85 -5.28 17.35
N ASN A 81 -14.87 -6.13 17.14
CA ASN A 81 -14.71 -7.58 17.25
C ASN A 81 -14.02 -8.19 16.03
N GLU A 82 -14.22 -7.60 14.86
CA GLU A 82 -13.54 -7.99 13.61
C GLU A 82 -12.27 -7.15 13.39
N PHE A 83 -12.35 -5.85 13.64
CA PHE A 83 -11.25 -4.90 13.45
C PHE A 83 -10.69 -4.46 14.81
N SER A 84 -9.77 -5.25 15.35
CA SER A 84 -9.21 -5.00 16.68
C SER A 84 -8.50 -3.65 16.83
N THR A 85 -8.10 -3.03 15.71
CA THR A 85 -7.51 -1.69 15.65
C THR A 85 -8.44 -0.58 16.13
N LEU A 86 -9.76 -0.83 16.17
CA LEU A 86 -10.74 0.10 16.74
C LEU A 86 -10.76 0.11 18.28
N LYS A 87 -10.24 -0.96 18.91
CA LYS A 87 -10.18 -1.04 20.38
C LYS A 87 -9.25 0.00 20.96
N GLY A 88 -9.73 0.75 21.94
CA GLY A 88 -8.98 1.83 22.57
C GLY A 88 -8.87 3.10 21.72
N LYS A 89 -9.75 3.25 20.72
CA LYS A 89 -9.85 4.47 19.91
C LYS A 89 -11.05 5.35 20.30
N GLU A 90 -11.74 5.02 21.39
CA GLU A 90 -12.84 5.83 21.91
C GLU A 90 -12.35 7.25 22.18
N GLY A 91 -13.14 8.24 21.76
CA GLY A 91 -12.81 9.66 21.86
C GLY A 91 -11.92 10.20 20.72
N HIS A 92 -11.34 9.33 19.87
CA HIS A 92 -10.59 9.76 18.68
C HIS A 92 -11.52 10.15 17.53
N GLU A 93 -11.05 11.06 16.69
CA GLU A 93 -11.64 11.31 15.38
C GLU A 93 -11.13 10.28 14.39
N LEU A 94 -12.06 9.62 13.70
CA LEU A 94 -11.78 8.64 12.66
C LEU A 94 -12.28 9.14 11.32
N VAL A 95 -11.52 8.86 10.27
CA VAL A 95 -11.94 9.11 8.90
C VAL A 95 -12.45 7.80 8.30
N VAL A 96 -13.67 7.80 7.80
CA VAL A 96 -14.32 6.63 7.19
C VAL A 96 -14.99 7.03 5.87
N THR A 97 -15.27 6.04 5.01
CA THR A 97 -16.08 6.23 3.80
C THR A 97 -17.57 5.96 4.07
N ASP A 98 -18.38 6.07 3.03
CA ASP A 98 -19.77 5.63 3.07
C ASP A 98 -19.93 4.10 2.91
N GLY A 99 -18.84 3.37 2.63
CA GLY A 99 -18.83 1.93 2.41
C GLY A 99 -18.95 1.53 0.92
N THR A 100 -19.08 2.50 0.00
CA THR A 100 -19.12 2.21 -1.45
C THR A 100 -17.74 2.14 -2.09
N THR A 101 -16.72 2.67 -1.41
CA THR A 101 -15.34 2.74 -1.90
C THR A 101 -14.33 2.41 -0.81
N LEU A 102 -13.08 2.14 -1.22
CA LEU A 102 -11.93 2.27 -0.33
C LEU A 102 -11.79 3.70 0.18
N LEU A 103 -11.17 3.88 1.34
CA LEU A 103 -10.82 5.21 1.84
C LEU A 103 -9.63 5.80 1.07
N GLY A 104 -8.64 4.98 0.75
CA GLY A 104 -7.38 5.40 0.13
C GLY A 104 -6.40 6.03 1.12
N GLY A 105 -6.58 5.80 2.42
CA GLY A 105 -5.60 6.17 3.45
C GLY A 105 -4.26 5.46 3.25
N ASP A 106 -4.32 4.25 2.78
CA ASP A 106 -3.24 3.47 2.21
C ASP A 106 -3.09 3.84 0.73
N ASP A 107 -2.01 4.55 0.28
CA ASP A 107 -1.01 5.17 1.18
C ASP A 107 -0.99 6.72 1.02
N LYS A 108 -2.13 7.32 0.72
CA LYS A 108 -2.22 8.78 0.64
C LYS A 108 -2.00 9.47 1.99
N ALA A 109 -2.12 8.71 3.09
CA ALA A 109 -1.73 9.20 4.40
C ALA A 109 -0.20 9.39 4.48
N GLY A 110 0.58 8.44 3.98
CA GLY A 110 2.04 8.57 3.89
C GLY A 110 2.45 9.75 3.01
N ILE A 111 1.80 9.92 1.86
CA ILE A 111 2.01 11.09 1.00
C ILE A 111 1.76 12.39 1.77
N ALA A 112 0.63 12.51 2.47
CA ALA A 112 0.28 13.70 3.23
C ALA A 112 1.26 13.97 4.37
N ILE A 113 1.73 12.92 5.05
CA ILE A 113 2.76 13.02 6.09
C ILE A 113 4.06 13.56 5.51
N ILE A 114 4.53 13.02 4.39
CA ILE A 114 5.78 13.44 3.74
C ILE A 114 5.69 14.91 3.32
N VAL A 115 4.62 15.32 2.65
CA VAL A 115 4.40 16.72 2.23
C VAL A 115 4.39 17.64 3.45
N ASN A 116 3.67 17.27 4.52
CA ASN A 116 3.62 18.07 5.75
C ASN A 116 4.98 18.14 6.47
N VAL A 117 5.78 17.08 6.45
CA VAL A 117 7.16 17.10 6.97
C VAL A 117 7.99 18.15 6.24
N ILE A 118 7.95 18.16 4.90
CA ILE A 118 8.71 19.14 4.09
C ILE A 118 8.25 20.56 4.39
N GLU A 119 6.95 20.78 4.47
CA GLU A 119 6.36 22.08 4.83
C GLU A 119 6.87 22.55 6.20
N LYS A 120 6.81 21.68 7.21
CA LYS A 120 7.29 21.99 8.57
C LYS A 120 8.78 22.25 8.65
N LEU A 121 9.61 21.51 7.92
CA LEU A 121 11.05 21.76 7.86
C LEU A 121 11.35 23.19 7.34
N LYS A 122 10.60 23.64 6.34
CA LYS A 122 10.74 24.99 5.77
C LYS A 122 10.20 26.07 6.69
N GLU A 123 8.95 25.93 7.14
CA GLU A 123 8.27 26.93 7.96
C GLU A 123 9.02 27.22 9.27
N ASN A 124 9.53 26.21 9.92
CA ASN A 124 10.17 26.31 11.21
C ASN A 124 11.69 26.48 11.13
N ASN A 125 12.25 26.56 9.91
CA ASN A 125 13.68 26.63 9.64
C ASN A 125 14.47 25.57 10.46
N VAL A 126 13.97 24.34 10.42
CA VAL A 126 14.55 23.21 11.18
C VAL A 126 15.83 22.75 10.49
N GLU A 127 16.88 22.53 11.27
CA GLU A 127 18.11 21.90 10.76
C GLU A 127 17.82 20.45 10.37
N HIS A 128 18.10 20.07 9.13
CA HIS A 128 17.80 18.75 8.61
C HIS A 128 18.82 18.26 7.58
N LEU A 129 18.92 16.96 7.42
CA LEU A 129 19.66 16.29 6.35
C LEU A 129 18.95 16.45 5.01
N PRO A 130 19.66 16.25 3.87
CA PRO A 130 18.99 16.20 2.58
C PRO A 130 17.90 15.11 2.55
N VAL A 131 16.76 15.44 1.93
CA VAL A 131 15.64 14.52 1.80
C VAL A 131 15.29 14.31 0.33
N GLN A 132 15.22 13.07 -0.09
CA GLN A 132 14.63 12.69 -1.36
C GLN A 132 13.18 12.28 -1.16
N VAL A 133 12.29 12.74 -2.01
CA VAL A 133 10.87 12.37 -2.01
C VAL A 133 10.61 11.48 -3.20
N ILE A 134 9.94 10.36 -2.96
CA ILE A 134 9.52 9.43 -4.01
C ILE A 134 8.07 9.05 -3.77
N PHE A 135 7.17 9.41 -4.71
CA PHE A 135 5.80 8.90 -4.71
C PHE A 135 5.64 7.91 -5.83
N SER A 136 5.58 6.62 -5.47
CA SER A 136 5.56 5.51 -6.41
C SER A 136 4.17 5.20 -6.97
N THR A 137 4.15 4.44 -8.03
CA THR A 137 2.96 3.88 -8.67
C THR A 137 2.93 2.37 -8.53
N ASP A 138 1.73 1.76 -8.58
CA ASP A 138 1.51 0.32 -8.74
C ASP A 138 2.17 -0.56 -7.66
N GLU A 139 2.25 -0.04 -6.42
CA GLU A 139 2.73 -0.79 -5.25
C GLU A 139 1.81 -1.97 -4.95
N GLU A 140 0.51 -1.72 -4.93
CA GLU A 140 -0.56 -2.68 -4.57
C GLU A 140 -0.69 -3.88 -5.54
N ILE A 141 -0.01 -3.84 -6.66
CA ILE A 141 0.11 -4.96 -7.59
C ILE A 141 1.53 -5.54 -7.65
N GLY A 142 2.41 -5.08 -6.76
CA GLY A 142 3.74 -5.63 -6.54
C GLY A 142 4.79 -5.27 -7.59
N VAL A 143 4.57 -4.21 -8.37
CA VAL A 143 5.53 -3.73 -9.38
C VAL A 143 6.05 -2.32 -9.10
N GLY A 144 5.66 -1.72 -7.98
CA GLY A 144 6.04 -0.35 -7.63
C GLY A 144 7.55 -0.12 -7.60
N ALA A 145 8.31 -1.09 -7.10
CA ALA A 145 9.77 -1.01 -7.08
C ALA A 145 10.38 -1.01 -8.48
N ASP A 146 9.77 -1.73 -9.45
CA ASP A 146 10.25 -1.78 -10.84
C ASP A 146 10.04 -0.44 -11.57
N HIS A 147 9.17 0.40 -11.02
CA HIS A 147 8.86 1.75 -11.54
C HIS A 147 9.78 2.84 -10.96
N ILE A 148 10.70 2.48 -10.09
CA ILE A 148 11.75 3.36 -9.55
C ILE A 148 13.09 2.87 -10.13
N LYS A 149 13.70 3.67 -11.00
CA LYS A 149 14.97 3.30 -11.62
C LYS A 149 16.14 3.65 -10.70
N ASP A 150 17.27 2.98 -10.87
CA ASP A 150 18.50 3.28 -10.13
C ASP A 150 18.91 4.76 -10.27
N GLU A 151 18.67 5.35 -11.44
CA GLU A 151 18.94 6.76 -11.72
C GLU A 151 18.03 7.72 -10.96
N ASP A 152 16.82 7.26 -10.56
CA ASP A 152 15.88 8.02 -9.76
C ASP A 152 16.32 8.08 -8.29
N ILE A 153 17.15 7.15 -7.82
CA ILE A 153 17.59 7.04 -6.43
C ILE A 153 18.89 7.81 -6.22
N LYS A 154 18.83 8.79 -5.33
CA LYS A 154 19.99 9.58 -4.88
C LYS A 154 20.20 9.48 -3.37
N ALA A 155 19.32 8.79 -2.67
CA ALA A 155 19.39 8.61 -1.24
C ALA A 155 20.35 7.48 -0.86
N ASP A 156 20.98 7.62 0.31
CA ASP A 156 21.84 6.60 0.90
C ASP A 156 21.01 5.48 1.56
N PHE A 157 19.83 5.83 2.07
CA PHE A 157 18.83 4.90 2.61
C PHE A 157 17.46 5.58 2.61
N GLY A 158 16.39 4.82 2.85
CA GLY A 158 15.04 5.36 2.83
C GLY A 158 14.09 4.70 3.81
N TYR A 159 12.98 5.39 4.03
CA TYR A 159 11.83 4.90 4.78
C TYR A 159 10.59 4.95 3.89
N THR A 160 9.90 3.83 3.78
CA THR A 160 8.55 3.80 3.24
C THR A 160 7.58 4.18 4.36
N VAL A 161 6.81 5.25 4.13
CA VAL A 161 5.85 5.80 5.11
C VAL A 161 4.49 5.18 4.84
N ASP A 162 4.41 3.89 5.02
CA ASP A 162 3.28 3.02 4.69
C ASP A 162 3.02 2.02 5.82
N GLY A 163 3.02 2.52 7.03
CA GLY A 163 2.91 1.71 8.22
C GLY A 163 1.55 1.82 8.92
N GLY A 164 1.04 0.71 9.45
CA GLY A 164 -0.21 0.66 10.20
C GLY A 164 -0.13 1.16 11.64
N CYS A 165 1.04 1.33 12.21
CA CYS A 165 1.21 1.71 13.62
C CYS A 165 2.40 2.64 13.83
N LEU A 166 2.14 3.79 14.49
CA LEU A 166 3.16 4.80 14.78
C LEU A 166 4.27 4.34 15.75
N LYS A 167 4.13 3.18 16.36
CA LYS A 167 5.08 2.67 17.38
C LYS A 167 6.11 1.71 16.82
N TYR A 168 6.01 1.33 15.57
CA TYR A 168 6.85 0.32 14.97
C TYR A 168 7.57 0.86 13.73
N ILE A 169 8.82 0.43 13.59
CA ILE A 169 9.59 0.54 12.36
C ILE A 169 9.90 -0.89 11.94
N SER A 170 9.43 -1.29 10.75
CA SER A 170 9.75 -2.58 10.17
C SER A 170 11.14 -2.50 9.54
N VAL A 171 12.02 -3.41 9.93
CA VAL A 171 13.41 -3.48 9.43
C VAL A 171 13.70 -4.79 8.70
N GLU A 172 12.70 -5.66 8.60
CA GLU A 172 12.77 -6.95 7.93
C GLU A 172 11.67 -7.04 6.89
N ASN A 173 11.95 -7.76 5.83
CA ASN A 173 10.98 -8.12 4.80
C ASN A 173 11.00 -9.64 4.59
N PHE A 174 10.09 -10.15 3.79
CA PHE A 174 9.99 -11.56 3.45
C PHE A 174 10.06 -11.76 1.93
N ASN A 175 10.46 -12.96 1.52
CA ASN A 175 10.38 -13.36 0.11
C ASN A 175 9.03 -14.03 -0.14
N ALA A 176 8.34 -13.59 -1.17
CA ALA A 176 7.07 -14.17 -1.59
C ALA A 176 7.12 -14.56 -3.07
N GLY A 177 6.35 -15.56 -3.44
CA GLY A 177 6.17 -15.97 -4.82
C GLY A 177 4.72 -16.32 -5.08
N SER A 178 4.22 -16.03 -6.28
CA SER A 178 2.91 -16.47 -6.72
C SER A 178 3.04 -17.59 -7.74
N LEU A 179 2.14 -18.57 -7.65
CA LEU A 179 2.08 -19.69 -8.58
C LEU A 179 0.67 -19.86 -9.11
N LYS A 180 0.51 -19.78 -10.43
CA LYS A 180 -0.74 -20.13 -11.11
C LYS A 180 -0.62 -21.53 -11.68
N VAL A 181 -1.40 -22.47 -11.16
CA VAL A 181 -1.43 -23.86 -11.63
C VAL A 181 -2.72 -24.10 -12.41
N VAL A 182 -2.59 -24.60 -13.63
CA VAL A 182 -3.72 -25.00 -14.46
C VAL A 182 -3.71 -26.54 -14.60
N ILE A 183 -4.76 -27.17 -14.11
CA ILE A 183 -4.87 -28.63 -14.11
C ILE A 183 -5.95 -29.05 -15.11
N ASN A 184 -5.54 -29.77 -16.13
CA ASN A 184 -6.43 -30.31 -17.17
C ASN A 184 -6.74 -31.77 -16.88
N GLY A 185 -7.98 -32.06 -16.53
CA GLY A 185 -8.46 -33.42 -16.34
C GLY A 185 -8.89 -34.07 -17.68
N ARG A 186 -9.35 -35.31 -17.57
CA ARG A 186 -9.95 -36.04 -18.70
C ARG A 186 -11.34 -36.53 -18.30
N SER A 187 -12.37 -35.93 -18.90
CA SER A 187 -13.76 -36.34 -18.71
C SER A 187 -14.06 -37.59 -19.52
N ILE A 188 -14.80 -38.53 -18.95
CA ILE A 188 -15.26 -39.75 -19.58
C ILE A 188 -16.69 -40.01 -19.10
N HIS A 189 -17.52 -40.65 -19.98
CA HIS A 189 -18.86 -41.04 -19.61
C HIS A 189 -18.84 -41.90 -18.32
N PRO A 190 -19.73 -41.69 -17.36
CA PRO A 190 -19.68 -42.34 -16.06
C PRO A 190 -19.63 -43.88 -16.14
N GLY A 191 -20.29 -44.50 -17.10
CA GLY A 191 -20.27 -45.95 -17.31
C GLY A 191 -18.92 -46.52 -17.72
N ASP A 192 -18.03 -45.67 -18.31
CA ASP A 192 -16.71 -46.05 -18.81
C ASP A 192 -15.55 -45.38 -18.04
N ALA A 193 -15.85 -44.62 -17.01
CA ALA A 193 -14.91 -43.72 -16.34
C ALA A 193 -13.89 -44.46 -15.45
N LYS A 194 -14.21 -45.68 -14.98
CA LYS A 194 -13.35 -46.44 -14.07
C LYS A 194 -11.96 -46.62 -14.64
N ASP A 195 -10.94 -46.22 -13.87
CA ASP A 195 -9.51 -46.28 -14.19
C ASP A 195 -9.09 -45.51 -15.49
N LYS A 196 -9.97 -44.66 -16.03
CA LYS A 196 -9.71 -43.91 -17.25
C LYS A 196 -9.89 -42.40 -17.07
N MET A 197 -10.85 -41.99 -16.20
CA MET A 197 -11.14 -40.59 -15.94
C MET A 197 -10.01 -39.98 -15.09
N ILE A 198 -9.62 -38.73 -15.42
CA ILE A 198 -8.72 -37.94 -14.58
C ILE A 198 -9.54 -36.77 -14.01
N ASN A 199 -9.81 -36.82 -12.72
CA ASN A 199 -10.51 -35.75 -12.03
C ASN A 199 -9.51 -34.64 -11.65
N ALA A 200 -9.56 -33.50 -12.35
CA ALA A 200 -8.68 -32.37 -12.12
C ALA A 200 -8.76 -31.84 -10.68
N LEU A 201 -9.95 -31.94 -10.05
CA LEU A 201 -10.12 -31.52 -8.65
C LEU A 201 -9.26 -32.38 -7.70
N ASN A 202 -9.27 -33.70 -7.88
CA ASN A 202 -8.45 -34.59 -7.06
C ASN A 202 -6.96 -34.29 -7.24
N VAL A 203 -6.52 -34.09 -8.48
CA VAL A 203 -5.12 -33.71 -8.75
C VAL A 203 -4.78 -32.37 -8.10
N GLY A 204 -5.71 -31.42 -8.08
CA GLY A 204 -5.55 -30.14 -7.38
C GLY A 204 -5.42 -30.29 -5.87
N ILE A 205 -6.21 -31.18 -5.27
CA ILE A 205 -6.12 -31.49 -3.84
C ILE A 205 -4.77 -32.14 -3.52
N ASP A 206 -4.32 -33.10 -4.34
CA ASP A 206 -3.03 -33.75 -4.15
C ASP A 206 -1.88 -32.75 -4.28
N PHE A 207 -1.94 -31.86 -5.27
CA PHE A 207 -0.98 -30.77 -5.44
C PHE A 207 -0.96 -29.86 -4.20
N HIS A 208 -2.14 -29.40 -3.73
CA HIS A 208 -2.24 -28.58 -2.53
C HIS A 208 -1.63 -29.26 -1.31
N ASN A 209 -1.91 -30.55 -1.10
CA ASN A 209 -1.39 -31.31 0.02
C ASN A 209 0.13 -31.56 -0.06
N ALA A 210 0.71 -31.55 -1.26
CA ALA A 210 2.15 -31.69 -1.46
C ALA A 210 2.93 -30.40 -1.14
N LEU A 211 2.25 -29.22 -1.10
CA LEU A 211 2.90 -27.96 -0.75
C LEU A 211 3.30 -27.95 0.73
N PRO A 212 4.48 -27.46 1.09
CA PRO A 212 4.92 -27.32 2.47
C PRO A 212 3.92 -26.51 3.29
N ARG A 213 3.40 -27.11 4.35
CA ARG A 213 2.33 -26.50 5.15
C ARG A 213 2.72 -25.11 5.70
N TYR A 214 3.96 -24.99 6.16
CA TYR A 214 4.44 -23.78 6.83
C TYR A 214 4.87 -22.65 5.88
N GLU A 215 4.84 -22.91 4.57
CA GLU A 215 5.12 -21.91 3.53
C GLU A 215 3.83 -21.37 2.88
N ARG A 216 2.67 -21.82 3.36
CA ARG A 216 1.38 -21.34 2.86
C ARG A 216 1.01 -20.02 3.53
N PRO A 217 0.33 -19.08 2.80
CA PRO A 217 0.01 -17.75 3.33
C PRO A 217 -0.70 -17.74 4.68
N GLU A 218 -1.56 -18.71 4.94
CA GLU A 218 -2.28 -18.83 6.20
C GLU A 218 -1.40 -19.24 7.40
N HIS A 219 -0.14 -19.61 7.16
CA HIS A 219 0.82 -20.02 8.18
C HIS A 219 2.09 -19.15 8.21
N THR A 220 2.25 -18.25 7.25
CA THR A 220 3.34 -17.26 7.22
C THR A 220 2.81 -15.92 7.68
N ALA A 221 3.47 -15.30 8.64
CA ALA A 221 3.09 -13.96 9.14
C ALA A 221 3.87 -12.88 8.44
#